data_cf224e8484475642de07ad8838da853e
#
_entry.id   cf224e8484475642de07ad8838da853e
#
_cell.length_a   1.000
_cell.length_b   1.000
_cell.length_c   1.000
_cell.angle_alpha   90.00
_cell.angle_beta   90.00
_cell.angle_gamma   90.00
#
_symmetry.space_group_name_H-M   'P 1'
#
loop_
_entity.id
_entity.type
_entity.pdbx_description
1 polymer ?
#
loop_
_entity_poly.entity_id
_entity_poly.type
_entity_poly.pdbx_seq_one_letter_code
_entity_poly.pdbx_strand_id
1 'polypeptide(L)'
;LVGSEMCIRDRYMSGGEQQMLAIGRALMSNPKYLLLDEPSLGLAPKLVQQISELIMEINSQGVTVLLVEQNANMALKISSHGYIMETGNIVMDNPSSKLLQDQDVQEFYLGLNAEGTDRKSFKDVKHYKRKKRWLS
;
A
#
# COMPACT_ATOMS: atom_id res chain seq x y z
N LEU A 1 -37.49 -1.81 8.10
CA LEU A 1 -37.54 -1.94 6.62
C LEU A 1 -36.42 -1.20 5.86
N VAL A 2 -35.43 -0.64 6.56
CA VAL A 2 -34.29 0.11 5.93
C VAL A 2 -33.08 -0.79 5.62
N GLY A 3 -33.06 -2.04 6.10
CA GLY A 3 -31.90 -2.91 5.97
C GLY A 3 -31.75 -3.68 4.66
N SER A 4 -32.82 -3.91 3.91
CA SER A 4 -32.78 -4.78 2.72
C SER A 4 -32.41 -4.05 1.43
N GLU A 5 -32.74 -2.79 1.28
CA GLU A 5 -32.47 -2.02 0.07
C GLU A 5 -30.99 -1.58 -0.02
N MET A 6 -30.35 -1.32 1.12
CA MET A 6 -28.92 -0.96 1.17
C MET A 6 -28.04 -2.15 0.77
N CYS A 7 -28.37 -3.36 1.19
CA CYS A 7 -27.64 -4.58 0.80
C CYS A 7 -27.84 -4.97 -0.67
N ILE A 8 -28.93 -4.56 -1.31
CA ILE A 8 -29.20 -4.87 -2.72
C ILE A 8 -28.36 -3.97 -3.63
N ARG A 9 -28.19 -2.69 -3.30
CA ARG A 9 -27.36 -1.75 -4.09
C ARG A 9 -25.88 -2.14 -4.09
N ASP A 10 -25.34 -2.60 -2.96
CA ASP A 10 -23.94 -3.01 -2.86
C ASP A 10 -23.61 -4.20 -3.79
N ARG A 11 -24.56 -5.06 -4.12
CA ARG A 11 -24.36 -6.21 -5.02
C ARG A 11 -24.18 -5.86 -6.51
N TYR A 12 -24.63 -4.66 -6.90
CA TYR A 12 -24.55 -4.18 -8.29
C TYR A 12 -23.38 -3.20 -8.53
N MET A 13 -22.61 -2.90 -7.47
CA MET A 13 -21.46 -2.02 -7.57
C MET A 13 -20.24 -2.81 -8.09
N SER A 14 -19.44 -2.17 -8.95
CA SER A 14 -18.11 -2.68 -9.32
C SER A 14 -17.20 -2.75 -8.09
N GLY A 15 -16.18 -3.61 -8.13
CA GLY A 15 -15.22 -3.72 -7.02
C GLY A 15 -14.61 -2.37 -6.60
N GLY A 16 -14.33 -1.48 -7.56
CA GLY A 16 -13.83 -0.15 -7.28
C GLY A 16 -14.84 0.76 -6.57
N GLU A 17 -16.11 0.70 -6.97
CA GLU A 17 -17.18 1.46 -6.29
C GLU A 17 -17.41 0.96 -4.87
N GLN A 18 -17.34 -0.36 -4.65
CA GLN A 18 -17.41 -0.95 -3.30
C GLN A 18 -16.26 -0.47 -2.42
N GLN A 19 -15.05 -0.42 -2.97
CA GLN A 19 -13.85 0.07 -2.25
C GLN A 19 -13.98 1.55 -1.88
N MET A 20 -14.41 2.39 -2.83
CA MET A 20 -14.66 3.82 -2.58
C MET A 20 -15.75 4.03 -1.51
N LEU A 21 -16.82 3.24 -1.55
CA LEU A 21 -17.88 3.29 -0.55
C LEU A 21 -17.37 2.89 0.84
N ALA A 22 -16.53 1.85 0.93
CA ALA A 22 -15.93 1.41 2.19
C ALA A 22 -15.05 2.50 2.82
N ILE A 23 -14.21 3.16 2.02
CA ILE A 23 -13.38 4.28 2.45
C ILE A 23 -14.27 5.45 2.90
N GLY A 24 -15.29 5.81 2.11
CA GLY A 24 -16.23 6.89 2.45
C GLY A 24 -16.95 6.64 3.78
N ARG A 25 -17.39 5.41 4.02
CA ARG A 25 -18.02 5.02 5.30
C ARG A 25 -17.06 5.15 6.47
N ALA A 26 -15.80 4.74 6.31
CA ALA A 26 -14.79 4.88 7.35
C ALA A 26 -14.52 6.36 7.69
N LEU A 27 -14.51 7.25 6.69
CA LEU A 27 -14.31 8.69 6.88
C LEU A 27 -15.48 9.37 7.62
N MET A 28 -16.68 8.83 7.55
CA MET A 28 -17.84 9.39 8.27
C MET A 28 -17.66 9.38 9.80
N SER A 29 -16.77 8.53 10.33
CA SER A 29 -16.45 8.51 11.76
C SER A 29 -15.44 9.59 12.18
N ASN A 30 -15.02 10.44 11.25
CA ASN A 30 -14.00 11.47 11.46
C ASN A 30 -12.71 10.92 12.11
N PRO A 31 -12.07 9.91 11.51
CA PRO A 31 -10.95 9.19 12.10
C PRO A 31 -9.67 10.03 12.09
N LYS A 32 -8.83 9.86 13.11
CA LYS A 32 -7.45 10.37 13.11
C LYS A 32 -6.50 9.45 12.33
N TYR A 33 -6.82 8.16 12.28
CA TYR A 33 -6.04 7.11 11.62
C TYR A 33 -6.94 6.29 10.72
N LEU A 34 -6.52 6.08 9.49
CA LEU A 34 -7.19 5.23 8.50
C LEU A 34 -6.24 4.10 8.11
N LEU A 35 -6.68 2.85 8.29
CA LEU A 35 -5.94 1.66 7.91
C LEU A 35 -6.55 1.07 6.64
N LEU A 36 -5.75 0.93 5.60
CA LEU A 36 -6.14 0.39 4.31
C LEU A 36 -5.29 -0.83 4.00
N ASP A 37 -5.95 -1.96 3.77
CA ASP A 37 -5.32 -3.23 3.45
C ASP A 37 -5.63 -3.60 1.99
N GLU A 38 -4.61 -3.57 1.14
CA GLU A 38 -4.66 -3.84 -0.30
C GLU A 38 -5.82 -3.16 -1.05
N PRO A 39 -6.05 -1.83 -0.88
CA PRO A 39 -7.20 -1.15 -1.48
C PRO A 39 -7.18 -1.15 -3.01
N SER A 40 -6.05 -1.42 -3.66
CA SER A 40 -5.92 -1.48 -5.11
C SER A 40 -6.09 -2.89 -5.70
N LEU A 41 -6.25 -3.91 -4.85
CA LEU A 41 -6.28 -5.31 -5.30
C LEU A 41 -7.44 -5.58 -6.27
N GLY A 42 -7.11 -6.15 -7.43
CA GLY A 42 -8.10 -6.55 -8.44
C GLY A 42 -8.75 -5.39 -9.21
N LEU A 43 -8.26 -4.17 -9.05
CA LEU A 43 -8.80 -2.99 -9.72
C LEU A 43 -8.11 -2.70 -11.06
N ALA A 44 -8.86 -2.10 -11.98
CA ALA A 44 -8.32 -1.57 -13.22
C ALA A 44 -7.34 -0.40 -12.94
N PRO A 45 -6.28 -0.20 -13.77
CA PRO A 45 -5.25 0.82 -13.53
C PRO A 45 -5.80 2.23 -13.29
N LYS A 46 -6.86 2.61 -13.97
CA LYS A 46 -7.52 3.91 -13.79
C LYS A 46 -8.12 4.07 -12.39
N LEU A 47 -8.70 3.00 -11.83
CA LEU A 47 -9.27 3.01 -10.48
C LEU A 47 -8.17 3.02 -9.42
N VAL A 48 -7.05 2.33 -9.65
CA VAL A 48 -5.86 2.38 -8.79
C VAL A 48 -5.35 3.81 -8.67
N GLN A 49 -5.28 4.55 -9.79
CA GLN A 49 -4.89 5.96 -9.77
C GLN A 49 -5.87 6.81 -8.95
N GLN A 50 -7.18 6.63 -9.15
CA GLN A 50 -8.21 7.38 -8.41
C GLN A 50 -8.13 7.11 -6.89
N ILE A 51 -7.89 5.85 -6.48
CA ILE A 51 -7.68 5.52 -5.06
C ILE A 51 -6.42 6.18 -4.51
N SER A 52 -5.34 6.19 -5.28
CA SER A 52 -4.09 6.86 -4.89
C SER A 52 -4.30 8.36 -4.64
N GLU A 53 -5.00 9.03 -5.55
CA GLU A 53 -5.35 10.45 -5.43
C GLU A 53 -6.22 10.71 -4.20
N LEU A 54 -7.24 9.87 -3.98
CA LEU A 54 -8.12 9.94 -2.81
C LEU A 54 -7.35 9.77 -1.49
N ILE A 55 -6.41 8.81 -1.42
CA ILE A 55 -5.57 8.59 -0.23
C ILE A 55 -4.71 9.82 0.07
N MET A 56 -4.12 10.44 -0.94
CA MET A 56 -3.34 11.67 -0.78
C MET A 56 -4.22 12.82 -0.30
N GLU A 57 -5.43 12.96 -0.83
CA GLU A 57 -6.39 13.98 -0.41
C GLU A 57 -6.78 13.80 1.07
N ILE A 58 -7.14 12.58 1.48
CA ILE A 58 -7.48 12.23 2.87
C ILE A 58 -6.32 12.59 3.81
N ASN A 59 -5.09 12.25 3.42
CA ASN A 59 -3.90 12.57 4.22
C ASN A 59 -3.68 14.09 4.31
N SER A 60 -3.89 14.84 3.24
CA SER A 60 -3.76 16.30 3.23
C SER A 60 -4.76 17.00 4.16
N GLN A 61 -5.89 16.36 4.45
CA GLN A 61 -6.90 16.83 5.42
C GLN A 61 -6.54 16.51 6.88
N GLY A 62 -5.35 15.92 7.12
CA GLY A 62 -4.82 15.66 8.46
C GLY A 62 -5.11 14.25 9.00
N VAL A 63 -5.68 13.35 8.20
CA VAL A 63 -5.85 11.94 8.57
C VAL A 63 -4.53 11.20 8.33
N THR A 64 -4.01 10.53 9.34
CA THR A 64 -2.85 9.64 9.17
C THR A 64 -3.29 8.34 8.52
N VAL A 65 -2.66 7.97 7.39
CA VAL A 65 -3.01 6.73 6.68
C VAL A 65 -1.91 5.69 6.86
N LEU A 66 -2.28 4.49 7.30
CA LEU A 66 -1.46 3.28 7.21
C LEU A 66 -1.95 2.46 6.02
N LEU A 67 -1.12 2.38 4.99
CA LEU A 67 -1.42 1.68 3.75
C LEU A 67 -0.61 0.38 3.67
N VAL A 68 -1.29 -0.74 3.53
CA VAL A 68 -0.67 -2.03 3.19
C VAL A 68 -0.96 -2.30 1.71
N GLU A 69 0.08 -2.51 0.93
CA GLU A 69 -0.03 -2.69 -0.53
C GLU A 69 1.02 -3.66 -1.06
N GLN A 70 0.62 -4.50 -1.99
CA GLN A 70 1.52 -5.34 -2.76
C GLN A 70 2.17 -4.55 -3.90
N ASN A 71 1.47 -3.55 -4.44
CA ASN A 71 2.00 -2.66 -5.48
C ASN A 71 2.96 -1.62 -4.88
N ALA A 72 4.22 -2.02 -4.69
CA ALA A 72 5.24 -1.19 -4.07
C ALA A 72 5.44 0.16 -4.80
N ASN A 73 5.33 0.19 -6.13
CA ASN A 73 5.50 1.41 -6.92
C ASN A 73 4.41 2.44 -6.58
N MET A 74 3.15 2.01 -6.52
CA MET A 74 2.04 2.85 -6.13
C MET A 74 2.21 3.33 -4.67
N ALA A 75 2.43 2.39 -3.74
CA ALA A 75 2.53 2.69 -2.31
C ALA A 75 3.66 3.69 -2.00
N LEU A 76 4.86 3.48 -2.53
CA LEU A 76 6.03 4.34 -2.27
C LEU A 76 5.89 5.73 -2.89
N LYS A 77 5.13 5.88 -3.98
CA LYS A 77 4.90 7.20 -4.59
C LYS A 77 3.99 8.11 -3.77
N ILE A 78 3.05 7.53 -3.01
CA ILE A 78 2.06 8.30 -2.26
C ILE A 78 2.34 8.35 -0.74
N SER A 79 3.33 7.59 -0.27
CA SER A 79 3.71 7.56 1.15
C SER A 79 4.95 8.38 1.44
N SER A 80 5.05 8.91 2.65
CA SER A 80 6.25 9.60 3.16
C SER A 80 7.30 8.63 3.68
N HIS A 81 6.86 7.47 4.18
CA HIS A 81 7.70 6.46 4.82
C HIS A 81 7.23 5.06 4.42
N GLY A 82 8.13 4.11 4.30
CA GLY A 82 7.81 2.74 3.92
C GLY A 82 8.50 1.70 4.79
N TYR A 83 7.76 0.63 5.05
CA TYR A 83 8.25 -0.61 5.66
C TYR A 83 8.13 -1.72 4.63
N ILE A 84 9.23 -2.37 4.27
CA ILE A 84 9.17 -3.57 3.43
C ILE A 84 9.16 -4.78 4.34
N MET A 85 8.18 -5.65 4.13
CA MET A 85 7.96 -6.84 4.93
C MET A 85 8.13 -8.10 4.10
N GLU A 86 8.89 -9.06 4.63
CA GLU A 86 9.03 -10.40 4.06
C GLU A 86 8.84 -11.47 5.12
N THR A 87 8.03 -12.46 4.82
CA THR A 87 7.79 -13.60 5.73
C THR A 87 7.53 -13.18 7.18
N GLY A 88 6.70 -12.13 7.38
CA GLY A 88 6.34 -11.62 8.71
C GLY A 88 7.42 -10.77 9.40
N ASN A 89 8.53 -10.44 8.71
CA ASN A 89 9.60 -9.60 9.27
C ASN A 89 9.76 -8.33 8.45
N ILE A 90 9.98 -7.20 9.14
CA ILE A 90 10.38 -5.95 8.48
C ILE A 90 11.84 -6.09 8.08
N VAL A 91 12.09 -6.03 6.77
CA VAL A 91 13.44 -6.14 6.18
C VAL A 91 14.03 -4.77 5.87
N MET A 92 13.20 -3.78 5.56
CA MET A 92 13.61 -2.39 5.34
C MET A 92 12.63 -1.42 6.03
N ASP A 93 13.18 -0.32 6.53
CA ASP A 93 12.50 0.77 7.23
C ASP A 93 13.18 2.07 6.85
N ASN A 94 12.61 2.85 5.91
CA ASN A 94 13.20 4.08 5.41
C ASN A 94 12.14 5.05 4.85
N PRO A 95 12.48 6.35 4.73
CA PRO A 95 11.69 7.28 3.93
C PRO A 95 11.46 6.75 2.51
N SER A 96 10.25 6.92 1.97
CA SER A 96 9.87 6.39 0.66
C SER A 96 10.80 6.88 -0.46
N SER A 97 11.30 8.11 -0.38
CA SER A 97 12.27 8.65 -1.33
C SER A 97 13.59 7.88 -1.38
N LYS A 98 14.04 7.31 -0.25
CA LYS A 98 15.21 6.43 -0.21
C LYS A 98 14.91 5.05 -0.75
N LEU A 99 13.74 4.48 -0.41
CA LEU A 99 13.33 3.18 -0.92
C LEU A 99 13.18 3.18 -2.44
N LEU A 100 12.65 4.25 -3.02
CA LEU A 100 12.54 4.40 -4.47
C LEU A 100 13.90 4.45 -5.19
N GLN A 101 14.96 4.88 -4.51
CA GLN A 101 16.32 4.96 -5.05
C GLN A 101 17.16 3.73 -4.72
N ASP A 102 16.69 2.87 -3.84
CA ASP A 102 17.38 1.66 -3.42
C ASP A 102 17.38 0.63 -4.56
N GLN A 103 18.55 0.13 -4.89
CA GLN A 103 18.76 -0.77 -6.01
C GLN A 103 18.04 -2.12 -5.81
N ASP A 104 18.08 -2.63 -4.58
CA ASP A 104 17.42 -3.89 -4.23
C ASP A 104 15.89 -3.73 -4.31
N VAL A 105 15.36 -2.57 -3.87
CA VAL A 105 13.92 -2.26 -3.98
C VAL A 105 13.50 -2.17 -5.45
N GLN A 106 14.30 -1.52 -6.28
CA GLN A 106 14.04 -1.40 -7.71
C GLN A 106 14.03 -2.76 -8.40
N GLU A 107 14.98 -3.62 -8.08
CA GLU A 107 15.11 -4.94 -8.70
C GLU A 107 14.00 -5.90 -8.24
N PHE A 108 13.76 -6.02 -6.92
CA PHE A 108 12.89 -7.06 -6.36
C PHE A 108 11.42 -6.66 -6.28
N TYR A 109 11.11 -5.37 -6.03
CA TYR A 109 9.74 -4.92 -5.75
C TYR A 109 9.14 -4.01 -6.81
N LEU A 110 9.97 -3.25 -7.55
CA LEU A 110 9.48 -2.37 -8.62
C LEU A 110 9.56 -3.01 -10.00
N GLY A 111 10.18 -4.19 -10.13
CA GLY A 111 10.27 -4.94 -11.39
C GLY A 111 11.14 -4.23 -12.45
N LEU A 112 12.02 -3.33 -12.03
CA LEU A 112 12.94 -2.60 -12.92
C LEU A 112 14.21 -3.41 -13.16
N ASN A 113 14.07 -4.68 -13.60
CA ASN A 113 15.22 -5.50 -13.95
C ASN A 113 15.87 -5.02 -15.25
N ALA A 114 17.12 -4.65 -15.19
CA ALA A 114 18.00 -4.74 -16.34
C ALA A 114 18.15 -6.25 -16.69
N GLU A 115 17.54 -6.65 -17.82
CA GLU A 115 17.78 -7.89 -18.57
C GLU A 115 17.98 -9.21 -17.78
N GLY A 116 16.92 -10.04 -17.71
CA GLY A 116 17.04 -11.48 -17.96
C GLY A 116 17.69 -12.36 -16.90
N THR A 117 17.63 -12.06 -15.62
CA THR A 117 18.08 -12.98 -14.58
C THR A 117 16.92 -13.43 -13.68
N ASP A 118 16.87 -14.75 -13.39
CA ASP A 118 15.93 -15.40 -12.48
C ASP A 118 15.65 -14.57 -11.22
N ARG A 119 14.37 -14.47 -10.82
CA ARG A 119 13.94 -13.83 -9.59
C ARG A 119 14.66 -14.40 -8.39
N LYS A 120 15.74 -13.76 -7.96
CA LYS A 120 16.43 -14.08 -6.71
C LYS A 120 15.58 -13.54 -5.55
N SER A 121 15.28 -14.40 -4.58
CA SER A 121 14.64 -13.97 -3.33
C SER A 121 15.63 -13.10 -2.53
N PHE A 122 15.12 -12.11 -1.82
CA PHE A 122 15.91 -11.26 -0.90
C PHE A 122 16.67 -12.10 0.15
N LYS A 123 16.23 -13.33 0.43
CA LYS A 123 16.90 -14.30 1.31
C LYS A 123 18.27 -14.74 0.77
N ASP A 124 18.48 -14.64 -0.54
CA ASP A 124 19.70 -15.14 -1.20
C ASP A 124 20.78 -14.04 -1.31
N VAL A 125 20.42 -12.79 -1.03
CA VAL A 125 21.36 -11.64 -1.01
C VAL A 125 21.98 -11.51 0.37
N LYS A 126 23.20 -12.03 0.51
CA LYS A 126 23.96 -12.20 1.77
C LYS A 126 24.38 -10.91 2.51
N HIS A 127 23.86 -9.72 2.24
CA HIS A 127 24.43 -8.47 2.77
C HIS A 127 23.55 -7.63 3.70
N TYR A 128 22.45 -8.15 4.21
CA TYR A 128 21.68 -7.41 5.22
C TYR A 128 22.24 -7.66 6.63
N LYS A 129 23.16 -6.83 7.07
CA LYS A 129 23.52 -6.74 8.50
C LYS A 129 22.31 -6.20 9.26
N ARG A 130 21.57 -7.09 9.97
CA ARG A 130 20.54 -6.71 10.95
C ARG A 130 21.15 -5.72 11.95
N LYS A 131 20.87 -4.44 11.83
CA LYS A 131 21.02 -3.51 12.95
C LYS A 131 19.93 -3.84 13.97
N LYS A 132 20.30 -4.59 15.02
CA LYS A 132 19.48 -4.75 16.22
C LYS A 132 19.30 -3.36 16.84
N ARG A 133 18.13 -2.74 16.65
CA ARG A 133 17.83 -1.38 17.13
C ARG A 133 16.75 -1.35 18.24
N TRP A 134 16.56 -2.48 18.93
CA TRP A 134 15.57 -2.57 20.00
C TRP A 134 16.18 -3.23 21.24
N LEU A 135 17.26 -2.68 21.81
CA LEU A 135 17.73 -2.97 23.16
C LEU A 135 18.78 -1.93 23.52
N SER A 136 18.36 -0.78 23.98
CA SER A 136 19.06 0.07 24.94
C SER A 136 18.06 1.03 25.56
#